data_85af1ccf6d9dacfec345efe4f9b1953a
#
_entry.id   85af1ccf6d9dacfec345efe4f9b1953a
#
_cell.length_a   1.000
_cell.length_b   1.000
_cell.length_c   1.000
_cell.angle_alpha   90.00
_cell.angle_beta   90.00
_cell.angle_gamma   90.00
#
_symmetry.space_group_name_H-M   'P 1'
#
loop_
_entity.id
_entity.type
_entity.pdbx_description
1 polymer ?
#
loop_
_entity_poly.entity_id
_entity_poly.type
_entity_poly.pdbx_seq_one_letter_code
_entity_poly.pdbx_strand_id
1 'polypeptide(L)'
;MRLCIQKGFTLIKLMIAVVIVGVLAAVALPAYQDDMMRATVSEAIVAVGPCKTRITKTIQSAPPGTLIPNNGWGCGETVDSNSVSIVNPSKYVSRVTTTASDPGGNGGTIFIYFRLTDSVLANLMIAMAPCDAAVTRFEDCKQPAYGAKVISWVCGGVNTTRRNKWLPSSCRESTYFR
;
A
#
# COMPACT_ATOMS: atom_id res chain seq x y z
N MET A 1 -63.26 -4.61 -30.02
CA MET A 1 -61.83 -4.87 -30.21
C MET A 1 -61.07 -3.54 -30.07
N ARG A 2 -60.27 -3.34 -29.00
CA ARG A 2 -59.41 -2.15 -28.86
C ARG A 2 -58.06 -2.51 -29.44
N LEU A 3 -57.69 -1.92 -30.56
CA LEU A 3 -56.37 -1.99 -31.17
C LEU A 3 -55.38 -1.26 -30.25
N CYS A 4 -54.50 -1.97 -29.58
CA CYS A 4 -53.35 -1.39 -28.94
C CYS A 4 -52.35 -0.92 -30.00
N ILE A 5 -52.27 0.38 -30.24
CA ILE A 5 -51.26 1.00 -31.10
C ILE A 5 -49.94 0.91 -30.34
N GLN A 6 -49.13 -0.10 -30.63
CA GLN A 6 -47.73 -0.12 -30.20
C GLN A 6 -47.01 1.02 -30.87
N LYS A 7 -46.63 2.06 -30.09
CA LYS A 7 -45.72 3.11 -30.56
C LYS A 7 -44.34 2.45 -30.76
N GLY A 8 -44.00 2.22 -32.03
CA GLY A 8 -42.68 1.65 -32.40
C GLY A 8 -41.59 2.55 -31.92
N PHE A 9 -40.85 2.06 -30.94
CA PHE A 9 -39.59 2.67 -30.50
C PHE A 9 -38.64 2.59 -31.70
N THR A 10 -38.35 3.71 -32.36
CA THR A 10 -37.56 3.72 -33.58
C THR A 10 -36.18 3.18 -33.34
N LEU A 11 -35.73 2.16 -34.09
CA LEU A 11 -34.41 1.54 -34.01
C LEU A 11 -33.28 2.58 -33.96
N ILE A 12 -33.43 3.66 -34.72
CA ILE A 12 -32.48 4.79 -34.73
C ILE A 12 -32.33 5.43 -33.35
N LYS A 13 -33.41 5.63 -32.60
CA LYS A 13 -33.36 6.21 -31.26
C LYS A 13 -32.61 5.32 -30.28
N LEU A 14 -32.78 3.99 -30.38
CA LEU A 14 -32.02 3.02 -29.59
C LEU A 14 -30.55 3.04 -29.99
N MET A 15 -30.24 3.05 -31.29
CA MET A 15 -28.84 3.08 -31.77
C MET A 15 -28.08 4.30 -31.26
N ILE A 16 -28.69 5.48 -31.33
CA ILE A 16 -28.05 6.71 -30.82
C ILE A 16 -27.80 6.60 -29.31
N ALA A 17 -28.76 6.10 -28.55
CA ALA A 17 -28.62 5.97 -27.11
C ALA A 17 -27.46 5.02 -26.75
N VAL A 18 -27.34 3.86 -27.42
CA VAL A 18 -26.27 2.90 -27.19
C VAL A 18 -24.90 3.46 -27.57
N VAL A 19 -24.80 4.20 -28.65
CA VAL A 19 -23.54 4.84 -29.07
C VAL A 19 -23.07 5.86 -28.03
N ILE A 20 -23.96 6.69 -27.51
CA ILE A 20 -23.61 7.68 -26.47
C ILE A 20 -23.12 6.98 -25.21
N VAL A 21 -23.85 5.96 -24.73
CA VAL A 21 -23.43 5.17 -23.55
C VAL A 21 -22.10 4.47 -23.80
N GLY A 22 -21.89 3.93 -25.00
CA GLY A 22 -20.63 3.27 -25.38
C GLY A 22 -19.42 4.21 -25.31
N VAL A 23 -19.56 5.43 -25.84
CA VAL A 23 -18.47 6.42 -25.77
C VAL A 23 -18.19 6.86 -24.34
N LEU A 24 -19.22 7.10 -23.53
CA LEU A 24 -19.05 7.45 -22.10
C LEU A 24 -18.38 6.31 -21.31
N ALA A 25 -18.81 5.08 -21.53
CA ALA A 25 -18.23 3.90 -20.89
C ALA A 25 -16.76 3.70 -21.27
N ALA A 26 -16.38 3.94 -22.52
CA ALA A 26 -14.99 3.78 -22.99
C ALA A 26 -14.00 4.69 -22.23
N VAL A 27 -14.44 5.87 -21.78
CA VAL A 27 -13.61 6.80 -20.99
C VAL A 27 -13.72 6.51 -19.49
N ALA A 28 -14.90 6.16 -19.00
CA ALA A 28 -15.15 5.97 -17.57
C ALA A 28 -14.50 4.70 -17.01
N LEU A 29 -14.49 3.58 -17.75
CA LEU A 29 -13.97 2.30 -17.26
C LEU A 29 -12.48 2.33 -16.90
N PRO A 30 -11.55 2.86 -17.71
CA PRO A 30 -10.15 2.94 -17.34
C PRO A 30 -9.90 3.84 -16.12
N ALA A 31 -10.61 4.97 -16.03
CA ALA A 31 -10.51 5.87 -14.89
C ALA A 31 -10.95 5.19 -13.59
N TYR A 32 -12.07 4.48 -13.62
CA TYR A 32 -12.59 3.72 -12.49
C TYR A 32 -11.61 2.65 -12.00
N GLN A 33 -10.96 1.93 -12.93
CA GLN A 33 -9.96 0.93 -12.57
C GLN A 33 -8.75 1.55 -11.85
N ASP A 34 -8.24 2.68 -12.34
CA ASP A 34 -7.12 3.38 -11.69
C ASP A 34 -7.49 3.89 -10.28
N ASP A 35 -8.70 4.39 -10.08
CA ASP A 35 -9.18 4.84 -8.79
C ASP A 35 -9.38 3.68 -7.80
N MET A 36 -9.88 2.55 -8.27
CA MET A 36 -9.97 1.33 -7.46
C MET A 36 -8.59 0.86 -7.00
N MET A 37 -7.57 0.90 -7.87
CA MET A 37 -6.20 0.54 -7.50
C MET A 37 -5.64 1.50 -6.44
N ARG A 38 -5.87 2.80 -6.56
CA ARG A 38 -5.46 3.79 -5.55
C ARG A 38 -6.14 3.56 -4.20
N ALA A 39 -7.44 3.28 -4.21
CA ALA A 39 -8.19 2.96 -3.00
C ALA A 39 -7.63 1.71 -2.30
N THR A 40 -7.36 0.65 -3.05
CA THR A 40 -6.76 -0.59 -2.55
C THR A 40 -5.39 -0.36 -1.91
N VAL A 41 -4.52 0.42 -2.56
CA VAL A 41 -3.20 0.77 -2.03
C VAL A 41 -3.32 1.61 -0.77
N SER A 42 -4.23 2.58 -0.74
CA SER A 42 -4.46 3.42 0.44
C SER A 42 -4.98 2.61 1.63
N GLU A 43 -5.89 1.66 1.40
CA GLU A 43 -6.37 0.74 2.44
C GLU A 43 -5.22 -0.09 3.02
N ALA A 44 -4.34 -0.63 2.18
CA ALA A 44 -3.18 -1.40 2.62
C ALA A 44 -2.23 -0.58 3.51
N ILE A 45 -2.00 0.69 3.16
CA ILE A 45 -1.17 1.61 3.96
C ILE A 45 -1.81 1.91 5.32
N VAL A 46 -3.12 2.12 5.35
CA VAL A 46 -3.86 2.34 6.60
C VAL A 46 -3.85 1.10 7.48
N ALA A 47 -4.00 -0.09 6.88
CA ALA A 47 -4.02 -1.36 7.60
C ALA A 47 -2.72 -1.64 8.40
N VAL A 48 -1.58 -1.09 7.98
CA VAL A 48 -0.31 -1.21 8.72
C VAL A 48 -0.08 -0.08 9.75
N GLY A 49 -1.02 0.81 9.94
CA GLY A 49 -0.96 1.87 10.94
C GLY A 49 -0.63 1.38 12.36
N PRO A 50 -1.27 0.32 12.87
CA PRO A 50 -0.92 -0.29 14.16
C PRO A 50 0.54 -0.74 14.25
N CYS A 51 1.10 -1.29 13.17
CA CYS A 51 2.51 -1.69 13.09
C CYS A 51 3.44 -0.47 13.23
N LYS A 52 3.17 0.61 12.50
CA LYS A 52 3.92 1.88 12.64
C LYS A 52 3.92 2.38 14.09
N THR A 53 2.75 2.37 14.73
CA THR A 53 2.61 2.80 16.13
C THR A 53 3.43 1.93 17.07
N ARG A 54 3.44 0.62 16.83
CA ARG A 54 4.19 -0.34 17.63
C ARG A 54 5.69 -0.15 17.51
N ILE A 55 6.20 -0.06 16.28
CA ILE A 55 7.62 0.21 16.00
C ILE A 55 8.04 1.54 16.65
N THR A 56 7.25 2.61 16.47
CA THR A 56 7.51 3.91 17.09
C THR A 56 7.63 3.80 18.61
N LYS A 57 6.68 3.12 19.27
CA LYS A 57 6.72 2.92 20.72
C LYS A 57 7.93 2.11 21.15
N THR A 58 8.25 1.04 20.44
CA THR A 58 9.41 0.19 20.74
C THR A 58 10.71 0.97 20.61
N ILE A 59 10.90 1.76 19.55
CA ILE A 59 12.09 2.61 19.40
C ILE A 59 12.21 3.59 20.58
N GLN A 60 11.11 4.20 20.99
CA GLN A 60 11.11 5.22 22.05
C GLN A 60 11.28 4.65 23.46
N SER A 61 10.88 3.40 23.71
CA SER A 61 10.86 2.79 25.05
C SER A 61 11.93 1.73 25.29
N ALA A 62 12.52 1.17 24.24
CA ALA A 62 13.51 0.12 24.40
C ALA A 62 14.86 0.69 24.88
N PRO A 63 15.57 -0.04 25.75
CA PRO A 63 16.89 0.37 26.19
C PRO A 63 17.91 0.34 25.04
N PRO A 64 18.98 1.18 25.10
CA PRO A 64 20.08 1.12 24.16
C PRO A 64 20.68 -0.28 24.05
N GLY A 65 21.03 -0.70 22.83
CA GLY A 65 21.60 -2.03 22.58
C GLY A 65 20.57 -3.14 22.40
N THR A 66 19.28 -2.85 22.46
CA THR A 66 18.23 -3.83 22.13
C THR A 66 18.39 -4.31 20.69
N LEU A 67 18.42 -5.63 20.48
CA LEU A 67 18.44 -6.25 19.16
C LEU A 67 17.06 -6.84 18.87
N ILE A 68 16.40 -6.33 17.84
CA ILE A 68 15.13 -6.85 17.37
C ILE A 68 15.37 -7.56 16.04
N PRO A 69 15.08 -8.87 15.93
CA PRO A 69 15.28 -9.61 14.69
C PRO A 69 14.27 -9.18 13.62
N ASN A 70 14.48 -9.66 12.40
CA ASN A 70 13.49 -9.54 11.33
C ASN A 70 12.13 -10.05 11.84
N ASN A 71 11.07 -9.31 11.55
CA ASN A 71 9.70 -9.59 11.97
C ASN A 71 9.48 -9.61 13.50
N GLY A 72 10.45 -9.16 14.30
CA GLY A 72 10.38 -9.16 15.77
C GLY A 72 9.69 -7.94 16.39
N TRP A 73 9.20 -7.00 15.60
CA TRP A 73 8.60 -5.75 16.10
C TRP A 73 7.17 -5.91 16.65
N GLY A 74 6.62 -7.12 16.59
CA GLY A 74 5.29 -7.41 17.11
C GLY A 74 4.17 -6.86 16.27
N CYS A 75 4.35 -6.75 14.96
CA CYS A 75 3.35 -6.28 14.00
C CYS A 75 2.28 -7.33 13.64
N GLY A 76 2.14 -8.38 14.45
CA GLY A 76 1.19 -9.47 14.21
C GLY A 76 1.79 -10.66 13.46
N GLU A 77 3.11 -10.66 13.25
CA GLU A 77 3.83 -11.77 12.68
C GLU A 77 4.16 -12.77 13.79
N THR A 78 3.72 -14.03 13.66
CA THR A 78 4.26 -15.14 14.42
C THR A 78 5.41 -15.71 13.61
N VAL A 79 6.63 -15.52 14.11
CA VAL A 79 7.83 -16.13 13.52
C VAL A 79 7.86 -17.59 13.94
N ASP A 80 7.35 -18.46 13.14
CA ASP A 80 7.73 -19.87 13.22
C ASP A 80 8.96 -20.07 12.33
N SER A 81 9.94 -20.81 12.79
CA SER A 81 11.26 -20.96 12.17
C SER A 81 11.25 -21.46 10.71
N ASN A 82 10.09 -21.82 10.16
CA ASN A 82 9.89 -22.27 8.78
C ASN A 82 8.73 -21.59 8.04
N SER A 83 7.95 -20.72 8.66
CA SER A 83 6.81 -20.09 8.00
C SER A 83 6.47 -18.76 8.68
N VAL A 84 6.55 -17.68 7.92
CA VAL A 84 5.99 -16.39 8.33
C VAL A 84 4.48 -16.55 8.37
N SER A 85 3.92 -16.74 9.57
CA SER A 85 2.48 -16.81 9.75
C SER A 85 1.90 -15.42 9.69
N ILE A 86 1.12 -15.21 8.68
CA ILE A 86 0.58 -13.93 8.26
C ILE A 86 -0.71 -13.68 9.00
N VAL A 87 -0.76 -12.66 9.82
CA VAL A 87 -2.03 -11.99 10.09
C VAL A 87 -2.28 -11.10 8.87
N ASN A 88 -3.21 -11.53 7.99
CA ASN A 88 -3.61 -10.73 6.85
C ASN A 88 -4.27 -9.44 7.37
N PRO A 89 -3.62 -8.30 7.34
CA PRO A 89 -4.16 -7.07 7.90
C PRO A 89 -5.34 -6.53 7.08
N SER A 90 -5.46 -6.95 5.82
CA SER A 90 -6.60 -6.61 4.98
C SER A 90 -6.83 -7.63 3.87
N LYS A 91 -7.96 -7.50 3.17
CA LYS A 91 -8.32 -8.33 2.00
C LYS A 91 -7.26 -8.30 0.90
N TYR A 92 -6.58 -7.18 0.74
CA TYR A 92 -5.66 -6.92 -0.37
C TYR A 92 -4.20 -7.15 -0.02
N VAL A 93 -3.86 -7.25 1.26
CA VAL A 93 -2.49 -7.47 1.73
C VAL A 93 -2.26 -8.97 1.92
N SER A 94 -1.22 -9.51 1.28
CA SER A 94 -0.85 -10.91 1.44
C SER A 94 0.00 -11.13 2.69
N ARG A 95 0.94 -10.22 2.94
CA ARG A 95 1.81 -10.27 4.12
C ARG A 95 2.41 -8.90 4.40
N VAL A 96 2.82 -8.72 5.64
CA VAL A 96 3.65 -7.60 6.10
C VAL A 96 4.91 -8.18 6.71
N THR A 97 6.07 -7.65 6.35
CA THR A 97 7.34 -8.03 6.95
C THR A 97 8.07 -6.80 7.49
N THR A 98 8.92 -6.98 8.47
CA THR A 98 9.72 -5.90 9.03
C THR A 98 11.19 -6.28 9.06
N THR A 99 12.08 -5.31 8.79
CA THR A 99 13.53 -5.52 8.92
C THR A 99 13.94 -5.59 10.39
N ALA A 100 15.05 -6.25 10.65
CA ALA A 100 15.70 -6.20 11.97
C ALA A 100 16.01 -4.76 12.39
N SER A 101 16.27 -4.57 13.67
CA SER A 101 16.75 -3.29 14.18
C SER A 101 18.15 -2.98 13.63
N ASP A 102 18.33 -1.76 13.18
CA ASP A 102 19.60 -1.24 12.68
C ASP A 102 19.64 0.28 12.93
N PRO A 103 19.90 0.70 14.20
CA PRO A 103 19.98 2.12 14.55
C PRO A 103 21.10 2.83 13.75
N GLY A 104 20.72 3.87 13.02
CA GLY A 104 21.61 4.57 12.08
C GLY A 104 21.61 3.98 10.66
N GLY A 105 20.95 2.85 10.43
CA GLY A 105 20.67 2.24 9.12
C GLY A 105 19.18 2.18 8.80
N ASN A 106 18.74 1.17 8.06
CA ASN A 106 17.35 1.02 7.57
C ASN A 106 16.51 0.05 8.41
N GLY A 107 16.78 -0.07 9.71
CA GLY A 107 16.04 -0.95 10.60
C GLY A 107 14.59 -0.51 10.82
N GLY A 108 13.76 -1.46 11.23
CA GLY A 108 12.34 -1.21 11.49
C GLY A 108 11.52 -0.85 10.25
N THR A 109 12.05 -1.09 9.04
CA THR A 109 11.32 -0.86 7.80
C THR A 109 10.23 -1.89 7.62
N ILE A 110 9.02 -1.44 7.35
CA ILE A 110 7.83 -2.26 7.09
C ILE A 110 7.73 -2.47 5.58
N PHE A 111 7.63 -3.72 5.14
CA PHE A 111 7.31 -4.07 3.76
C PHE A 111 5.90 -4.64 3.66
N ILE A 112 5.12 -4.09 2.75
CA ILE A 112 3.74 -4.47 2.48
C ILE A 112 3.70 -5.19 1.15
N TYR A 113 3.25 -6.45 1.14
CA TYR A 113 3.10 -7.26 -0.06
C TYR A 113 1.63 -7.41 -0.40
N PHE A 114 1.29 -7.13 -1.65
CA PHE A 114 -0.09 -7.26 -2.12
C PHE A 114 -0.42 -8.71 -2.52
N ARG A 115 -1.69 -9.07 -2.44
CA ARG A 115 -2.17 -10.40 -2.80
C ARG A 115 -2.15 -10.58 -4.31
N LEU A 116 -1.74 -11.77 -4.78
CA LEU A 116 -1.55 -12.11 -6.19
C LEU A 116 -2.84 -12.19 -7.02
N THR A 117 -4.02 -12.08 -6.42
CA THR A 117 -5.31 -12.19 -7.12
C THR A 117 -5.54 -11.09 -8.17
N ASP A 118 -4.90 -9.94 -8.02
CA ASP A 118 -4.89 -8.89 -9.05
C ASP A 118 -3.54 -8.87 -9.77
N SER A 119 -3.52 -9.32 -11.01
CA SER A 119 -2.33 -9.37 -11.86
C SER A 119 -1.57 -8.03 -11.95
N VAL A 120 -2.28 -6.94 -11.71
CA VAL A 120 -1.76 -5.56 -11.75
C VAL A 120 -1.00 -5.21 -10.47
N LEU A 121 -1.45 -5.65 -9.30
CA LEU A 121 -0.82 -5.40 -8.00
C LEU A 121 0.17 -6.50 -7.57
N ALA A 122 0.18 -7.62 -8.28
CA ALA A 122 0.91 -8.84 -7.91
C ALA A 122 2.42 -8.66 -7.60
N ASN A 123 3.03 -7.60 -8.09
CA ASN A 123 4.43 -7.28 -7.83
C ASN A 123 4.63 -5.89 -7.22
N LEU A 124 3.54 -5.27 -6.74
CA LEU A 124 3.66 -4.03 -6.01
C LEU A 124 4.08 -4.36 -4.57
N MET A 125 5.18 -3.77 -4.16
CA MET A 125 5.66 -3.80 -2.78
C MET A 125 5.87 -2.37 -2.32
N ILE A 126 5.40 -2.06 -1.12
CA ILE A 126 5.56 -0.75 -0.51
C ILE A 126 6.46 -0.89 0.70
N ALA A 127 7.43 0.00 0.83
CA ALA A 127 8.27 0.12 2.01
C ALA A 127 7.89 1.37 2.82
N MET A 128 7.97 1.25 4.14
CA MET A 128 7.79 2.36 5.08
C MET A 128 8.86 2.29 6.16
N ALA A 129 9.67 3.34 6.32
CA ALA A 129 10.78 3.35 7.26
C ALA A 129 10.63 4.48 8.31
N PRO A 130 10.94 4.20 9.59
CA PRO A 130 11.01 5.21 10.64
C PRO A 130 12.30 6.01 10.53
N CYS A 131 12.24 7.34 10.59
CA CYS A 131 13.39 8.22 10.39
C CYS A 131 13.67 9.09 11.63
N ASP A 132 14.96 9.32 11.87
CA ASP A 132 15.50 10.21 12.92
C ASP A 132 15.45 11.68 12.55
N ALA A 133 15.15 12.00 11.28
CA ALA A 133 15.04 13.35 10.75
C ALA A 133 13.79 13.52 9.90
N ALA A 134 13.40 14.77 9.61
CA ALA A 134 12.32 15.11 8.69
C ALA A 134 12.81 15.01 7.24
N VAL A 135 12.84 13.78 6.71
CA VAL A 135 13.32 13.46 5.37
C VAL A 135 12.19 12.88 4.51
N THR A 136 12.35 12.98 3.20
CA THR A 136 11.39 12.45 2.22
C THR A 136 11.95 11.27 1.42
N ARG A 137 13.26 11.04 1.46
CA ARG A 137 13.94 9.98 0.71
C ARG A 137 14.42 8.87 1.62
N PHE A 138 14.38 7.63 1.14
CA PHE A 138 14.89 6.47 1.89
C PHE A 138 16.41 6.53 2.11
N GLU A 139 17.16 7.13 1.20
CA GLU A 139 18.62 7.28 1.30
C GLU A 139 19.04 8.09 2.53
N ASP A 140 18.22 9.09 2.88
CA ASP A 140 18.48 9.99 3.99
C ASP A 140 17.80 9.52 5.30
N CYS A 141 16.98 8.48 5.22
CA CYS A 141 16.21 7.96 6.35
C CYS A 141 17.03 6.94 7.12
N LYS A 142 17.30 7.24 8.38
CA LYS A 142 17.99 6.34 9.30
C LYS A 142 17.07 6.00 10.46
N GLN A 143 17.08 4.73 10.87
CA GLN A 143 16.38 4.33 12.09
C GLN A 143 16.88 5.14 13.27
N PRO A 144 16.01 5.78 14.06
CA PRO A 144 16.40 6.45 15.28
C PRO A 144 17.07 5.48 16.28
N ALA A 145 18.02 6.01 17.07
CA ALA A 145 18.55 5.27 18.21
C ALA A 145 17.42 4.94 19.21
N TYR A 146 17.57 3.85 19.94
CA TYR A 146 16.62 3.51 21.00
C TYR A 146 16.58 4.58 22.09
N GLY A 147 15.37 4.89 22.55
CA GLY A 147 15.09 6.02 23.42
C GLY A 147 14.91 7.35 22.70
N ALA A 148 15.26 7.44 21.43
CA ALA A 148 15.07 8.65 20.64
C ALA A 148 13.67 8.72 20.00
N LYS A 149 13.27 9.92 19.59
CA LYS A 149 11.98 10.15 18.95
C LYS A 149 12.04 9.81 17.45
N VAL A 150 11.05 9.09 16.94
CA VAL A 150 10.82 8.98 15.50
C VAL A 150 10.25 10.31 15.01
N ILE A 151 10.97 10.99 14.11
CA ILE A 151 10.61 12.33 13.60
C ILE A 151 9.66 12.22 12.41
N SER A 152 9.96 11.33 11.47
CA SER A 152 9.14 11.13 10.27
C SER A 152 9.06 9.66 9.87
N TRP A 153 8.17 9.38 8.94
CA TRP A 153 8.08 8.09 8.26
C TRP A 153 8.17 8.33 6.76
N VAL A 154 9.15 7.74 6.12
CA VAL A 154 9.25 7.73 4.66
C VAL A 154 8.49 6.52 4.10
N CYS A 155 7.75 6.75 3.01
CA CYS A 155 6.96 5.74 2.34
C CYS A 155 7.25 5.77 0.84
N GLY A 156 7.36 4.61 0.21
CA GLY A 156 7.57 4.53 -1.24
C GLY A 156 7.43 3.14 -1.81
N GLY A 157 7.39 3.06 -3.14
CA GLY A 157 7.38 1.79 -3.86
C GLY A 157 8.75 1.14 -3.89
N VAL A 158 8.80 -0.18 -3.82
CA VAL A 158 10.05 -0.95 -3.95
C VAL A 158 10.21 -1.39 -5.40
N ASN A 159 11.33 -0.99 -6.04
CA ASN A 159 11.71 -1.39 -7.41
C ASN A 159 10.62 -1.22 -8.49
N THR A 160 9.69 -0.26 -8.33
CA THR A 160 8.51 -0.16 -9.21
C THR A 160 8.23 1.25 -9.70
N THR A 161 9.06 1.75 -10.61
CA THR A 161 8.85 3.08 -11.25
C THR A 161 7.51 3.19 -11.98
N ARG A 162 7.03 2.10 -12.57
CA ARG A 162 5.80 2.11 -13.39
C ARG A 162 4.50 2.15 -12.60
N ARG A 163 4.51 1.78 -11.32
CA ARG A 163 3.30 1.64 -10.48
C ARG A 163 3.11 2.77 -9.47
N ASN A 164 4.02 3.73 -9.44
CA ASN A 164 3.96 4.89 -8.56
C ASN A 164 2.69 5.73 -8.77
N LYS A 165 2.03 5.63 -9.92
CA LYS A 165 0.78 6.36 -10.19
C LYS A 165 -0.37 6.01 -9.24
N TRP A 166 -0.36 4.80 -8.66
CA TRP A 166 -1.39 4.34 -7.72
C TRP A 166 -1.06 4.62 -6.26
N LEU A 167 0.19 4.99 -5.97
CA LEU A 167 0.58 5.38 -4.62
C LEU A 167 -0.03 6.74 -4.25
N PRO A 168 -0.44 6.95 -3.00
CA PRO A 168 -0.79 8.27 -2.50
C PRO A 168 0.41 9.22 -2.61
N SER A 169 0.15 10.52 -2.68
CA SER A 169 1.20 11.54 -2.86
C SER A 169 2.32 11.41 -1.82
N SER A 170 1.97 11.13 -0.57
CA SER A 170 2.93 10.92 0.53
C SER A 170 3.86 9.71 0.37
N CYS A 171 3.55 8.78 -0.53
CA CYS A 171 4.35 7.57 -0.80
C CYS A 171 4.93 7.54 -2.22
N ARG A 172 4.83 8.63 -2.97
CA ARG A 172 5.17 8.66 -4.39
C ARG A 172 6.56 9.20 -4.68
N GLU A 173 7.05 10.06 -3.78
CA GLU A 173 8.29 10.83 -3.97
C GLU A 173 9.56 10.02 -3.68
N SER A 174 9.43 8.89 -2.99
CA SER A 174 10.57 8.06 -2.61
C SER A 174 10.43 6.66 -3.22
N THR A 175 11.55 6.15 -3.75
CA THR A 175 11.65 4.75 -4.18
C THR A 175 12.66 4.05 -3.29
N TYR A 176 12.27 2.92 -2.73
CA TYR A 176 13.17 2.07 -1.97
C TYR A 176 13.96 1.18 -2.94
N PHE A 177 15.26 1.39 -3.02
CA PHE A 177 16.19 0.53 -3.74
C PHE A 177 16.92 -0.37 -2.74
N ARG A 178 16.97 -1.64 -3.06
CA ARG A 178 17.72 -2.63 -2.29
C ARG A 178 18.99 -3.00 -3.05
#